data_3eacb3d5c275278dbee7455466f1daa5
#
_entry.id   3eacb3d5c275278dbee7455466f1daa5
#
_cell.length_a   1.000
_cell.length_b   1.000
_cell.length_c   1.000
_cell.angle_alpha   90.00
_cell.angle_beta   90.00
_cell.angle_gamma   90.00
#
_symmetry.space_group_name_H-M   'P 1'
#
loop_
_entity.id
_entity.type
_entity.pdbx_description
1 polymer ?
#
loop_
_entity_poly.entity_id
_entity_poly.type
_entity_poly.pdbx_seq_one_letter_code
_entity_poly.pdbx_strand_id
1 'polypeptide(L)'
;MQLFVGLGNPGAKYARNRHNIGFMAVDEIARRHGFAPWRRRFQGEAAEGALDRGRVMLLKPATYMNDSGRAVQEAANFFKLGAGDITVFQDELELPPAKLRVKVGGGIAGHNGLRSISSHVGNDYRRVRLGIGHPGVKELVHHYVLSDFAKADDAWVGALCEAVADNAGLLATGHDSTFQNRVHLVMQGRGFFEKEDSGEKQD
;
A
#
# COMPACT_ATOMS: atom_id res chain seq x y z
N MET A 1 -6.23 -3.82 -17.91
CA MET A 1 -6.05 -4.56 -16.64
C MET A 1 -4.92 -3.91 -15.88
N GLN A 2 -5.12 -3.64 -14.59
CA GLN A 2 -4.04 -3.19 -13.70
C GLN A 2 -3.87 -4.21 -12.55
N LEU A 3 -2.69 -4.24 -11.97
CA LEU A 3 -2.36 -5.09 -10.84
C LEU A 3 -2.08 -4.23 -9.60
N PHE A 4 -2.92 -4.35 -8.58
CA PHE A 4 -2.74 -3.69 -7.29
C PHE A 4 -2.26 -4.72 -6.27
N VAL A 5 -1.06 -4.52 -5.75
CA VAL A 5 -0.36 -5.45 -4.86
C VAL A 5 -0.29 -4.87 -3.46
N GLY A 6 -0.89 -5.54 -2.49
CA GLY A 6 -0.62 -5.25 -1.08
C GLY A 6 0.56 -6.08 -0.59
N LEU A 7 1.52 -5.47 0.11
CA LEU A 7 2.63 -6.19 0.72
C LEU A 7 2.34 -6.57 2.17
N GLY A 8 2.82 -7.74 2.55
CA GLY A 8 2.70 -8.32 3.88
C GLY A 8 3.32 -9.70 3.94
N ASN A 9 3.42 -10.26 5.14
CA ASN A 9 3.80 -11.65 5.36
C ASN A 9 2.55 -12.52 5.57
N PRO A 10 2.53 -13.76 5.05
CA PRO A 10 1.39 -14.65 5.19
C PRO A 10 1.30 -15.22 6.60
N GLY A 11 0.08 -15.52 7.02
CA GLY A 11 -0.22 -16.17 8.29
C GLY A 11 -0.78 -15.24 9.37
N ALA A 12 -1.62 -15.82 10.23
CA ALA A 12 -2.37 -15.08 11.26
C ALA A 12 -1.49 -14.30 12.23
N LYS A 13 -0.28 -14.80 12.53
CA LYS A 13 0.65 -14.14 13.44
C LYS A 13 1.19 -12.79 12.93
N TYR A 14 1.10 -12.54 11.60
CA TYR A 14 1.56 -11.29 10.99
C TYR A 14 0.41 -10.34 10.64
N ALA A 15 -0.84 -10.79 10.79
CA ALA A 15 -2.01 -10.08 10.29
C ALA A 15 -2.14 -8.64 10.81
N ARG A 16 -1.62 -8.35 12.01
CA ARG A 16 -1.64 -7.02 12.63
C ARG A 16 -0.29 -6.30 12.60
N ASN A 17 0.73 -6.88 11.96
CA ASN A 17 2.04 -6.25 11.88
C ASN A 17 2.00 -4.97 11.04
N ARG A 18 2.87 -4.03 11.38
CA ARG A 18 3.10 -2.81 10.59
C ARG A 18 3.47 -3.13 9.15
N HIS A 19 4.26 -4.19 8.94
CA HIS A 19 4.68 -4.65 7.62
C HIS A 19 3.52 -5.16 6.74
N ASN A 20 2.36 -5.44 7.34
CA ASN A 20 1.17 -5.93 6.66
C ASN A 20 0.14 -4.83 6.33
N ILE A 21 0.46 -3.55 6.51
CA ILE A 21 -0.48 -2.47 6.20
C ILE A 21 -0.88 -2.46 4.71
N GLY A 22 0.00 -2.94 3.83
CA GLY A 22 -0.32 -3.13 2.41
C GLY A 22 -1.44 -4.15 2.19
N PHE A 23 -1.43 -5.27 2.92
CA PHE A 23 -2.52 -6.26 2.91
C PHE A 23 -3.84 -5.62 3.39
N MET A 24 -3.77 -4.87 4.50
CA MET A 24 -4.95 -4.21 5.07
C MET A 24 -5.58 -3.22 4.08
N ALA A 25 -4.76 -2.47 3.34
CA ALA A 25 -5.23 -1.52 2.35
C ALA A 25 -5.96 -2.20 1.18
N VAL A 26 -5.39 -3.27 0.61
CA VAL A 26 -6.04 -3.97 -0.51
C VAL A 26 -7.25 -4.81 -0.06
N ASP A 27 -7.27 -5.31 1.17
CA ASP A 27 -8.45 -5.96 1.75
C ASP A 27 -9.61 -4.95 1.85
N GLU A 28 -9.34 -3.72 2.28
CA GLU A 28 -10.36 -2.68 2.36
C GLU A 28 -10.84 -2.23 0.97
N ILE A 29 -9.93 -2.14 -0.02
CA ILE A 29 -10.32 -1.89 -1.42
C ILE A 29 -11.26 -2.99 -1.92
N ALA A 30 -10.91 -4.26 -1.68
CA ALA A 30 -11.73 -5.40 -2.08
C ALA A 30 -13.14 -5.34 -1.48
N ARG A 31 -13.21 -5.07 -0.17
CA ARG A 31 -14.47 -4.97 0.55
C ARG A 31 -15.33 -3.81 0.06
N ARG A 32 -14.72 -2.63 -0.11
CA ARG A 32 -15.43 -1.37 -0.46
C ARG A 32 -16.02 -1.41 -1.86
N HIS A 33 -15.32 -2.04 -2.79
CA HIS A 33 -15.70 -2.05 -4.20
C HIS A 33 -16.28 -3.39 -4.67
N GLY A 34 -16.59 -4.30 -3.75
CA GLY A 34 -17.25 -5.56 -4.07
C GLY A 34 -16.45 -6.44 -5.03
N PHE A 35 -15.15 -6.54 -4.83
CA PHE A 35 -14.32 -7.48 -5.59
C PHE A 35 -14.79 -8.92 -5.37
N ALA A 36 -14.49 -9.80 -6.33
CA ALA A 36 -14.74 -11.22 -6.20
C ALA A 36 -14.02 -11.78 -4.96
N PRO A 37 -14.50 -12.88 -4.38
CA PRO A 37 -13.82 -13.51 -3.24
C PRO A 37 -12.36 -13.82 -3.54
N TRP A 38 -11.50 -13.64 -2.53
CA TRP A 38 -10.09 -14.00 -2.59
C TRP A 38 -9.91 -15.48 -2.96
N ARG A 39 -9.04 -15.77 -3.91
CA ARG A 39 -8.70 -17.12 -4.35
C ARG A 39 -7.19 -17.30 -4.42
N ARG A 40 -6.70 -18.48 -4.08
CA ARG A 40 -5.30 -18.84 -4.26
C ARG A 40 -4.92 -18.80 -5.73
N ARG A 41 -4.01 -17.90 -6.09
CA ARG A 41 -3.51 -17.71 -7.44
C ARG A 41 -2.21 -16.89 -7.39
N PHE A 42 -1.31 -17.10 -8.36
CA PHE A 42 -0.06 -16.34 -8.49
C PHE A 42 0.80 -16.37 -7.21
N GLN A 43 0.97 -17.54 -6.60
CA GLN A 43 1.68 -17.69 -5.33
C GLN A 43 1.16 -16.72 -4.24
N GLY A 44 -0.13 -16.44 -4.26
CA GLY A 44 -0.77 -15.50 -3.34
C GLY A 44 -2.27 -15.70 -3.27
N GLU A 45 -2.94 -14.71 -2.76
CA GLU A 45 -4.40 -14.57 -2.82
C GLU A 45 -4.71 -13.43 -3.79
N ALA A 46 -5.58 -13.70 -4.76
CA ALA A 46 -5.98 -12.75 -5.77
C ALA A 46 -7.50 -12.54 -5.78
N ALA A 47 -7.93 -11.30 -6.02
CA ALA A 47 -9.33 -10.94 -6.17
C ALA A 47 -9.50 -10.05 -7.41
N GLU A 48 -10.43 -10.42 -8.29
CA GLU A 48 -10.70 -9.67 -9.50
C GLU A 48 -11.89 -8.74 -9.30
N GLY A 49 -11.79 -7.52 -9.83
CA GLY A 49 -12.85 -6.53 -9.77
C GLY A 49 -12.61 -5.36 -10.71
N ALA A 50 -13.29 -4.26 -10.44
CA ALA A 50 -13.16 -3.02 -11.20
C ALA A 50 -13.10 -1.82 -10.26
N LEU A 51 -12.32 -0.83 -10.65
CA LEU A 51 -12.29 0.50 -10.04
C LEU A 51 -12.63 1.51 -11.14
N ASP A 52 -13.64 2.32 -10.91
CA ASP A 52 -14.27 3.13 -11.96
C ASP A 52 -14.65 2.26 -13.17
N ARG A 53 -14.02 2.47 -14.31
CA ARG A 53 -14.26 1.69 -15.53
C ARG A 53 -13.12 0.74 -15.88
N GLY A 54 -12.08 0.64 -15.02
CA GLY A 54 -10.90 -0.16 -15.25
C GLY A 54 -10.96 -1.51 -14.52
N ARG A 55 -10.60 -2.61 -15.23
CA ARG A 55 -10.41 -3.91 -14.58
C ARG A 55 -9.15 -3.90 -13.73
N VAL A 56 -9.26 -4.38 -12.51
CA VAL A 56 -8.16 -4.46 -11.53
C VAL A 56 -8.10 -5.86 -10.94
N MET A 57 -6.88 -6.38 -10.85
CA MET A 57 -6.56 -7.55 -10.06
C MET A 57 -5.90 -7.08 -8.77
N LEU A 58 -6.46 -7.43 -7.63
CA LEU A 58 -5.79 -7.29 -6.33
C LEU A 58 -4.99 -8.55 -6.06
N LEU A 59 -3.78 -8.38 -5.50
CA LEU A 59 -2.88 -9.49 -5.15
C LEU A 59 -2.27 -9.26 -3.76
N LYS A 60 -2.37 -10.26 -2.91
CA LYS A 60 -1.61 -10.39 -1.67
C LYS A 60 -0.63 -11.56 -1.86
N PRO A 61 0.68 -11.33 -2.06
CA PRO A 61 1.66 -12.41 -2.12
C PRO A 61 1.58 -13.30 -0.86
N ALA A 62 1.52 -14.63 -1.03
CA ALA A 62 1.58 -15.58 0.07
C ALA A 62 3.00 -16.13 0.31
N THR A 63 3.99 -15.55 -0.36
CA THR A 63 5.41 -15.68 -0.08
C THR A 63 5.79 -14.83 1.13
N TYR A 64 6.93 -15.10 1.77
CA TYR A 64 7.49 -14.13 2.70
C TYR A 64 7.85 -12.84 1.97
N MET A 65 7.97 -11.73 2.73
CA MET A 65 8.18 -10.38 2.19
C MET A 65 9.32 -10.31 1.17
N ASN A 66 10.46 -10.94 1.45
CA ASN A 66 11.64 -10.95 0.59
C ASN A 66 11.47 -11.73 -0.74
N ASP A 67 10.39 -12.48 -0.90
CA ASP A 67 10.05 -13.24 -2.12
C ASP A 67 8.81 -12.70 -2.84
N SER A 68 8.28 -11.53 -2.43
CA SER A 68 7.05 -10.95 -2.98
C SER A 68 7.09 -10.77 -4.51
N GLY A 69 8.26 -10.51 -5.07
CA GLY A 69 8.45 -10.32 -6.51
C GLY A 69 8.08 -11.52 -7.37
N ARG A 70 8.18 -12.74 -6.85
CA ARG A 70 7.79 -13.97 -7.56
C ARG A 70 6.30 -13.98 -7.87
N ALA A 71 5.47 -13.67 -6.88
CA ALA A 71 4.02 -13.60 -7.05
C ALA A 71 3.63 -12.47 -8.03
N VAL A 72 4.26 -11.31 -7.89
CA VAL A 72 3.99 -10.16 -8.77
C VAL A 72 4.39 -10.46 -10.21
N GLN A 73 5.55 -11.07 -10.44
CA GLN A 73 6.01 -11.44 -11.78
C GLN A 73 5.08 -12.47 -12.43
N GLU A 74 4.63 -13.46 -11.67
CA GLU A 74 3.72 -14.50 -12.20
C GLU A 74 2.39 -13.86 -12.66
N ALA A 75 1.81 -12.97 -11.85
CA ALA A 75 0.59 -12.25 -12.23
C ALA A 75 0.82 -11.31 -13.41
N ALA A 76 1.91 -10.55 -13.42
CA ALA A 76 2.25 -9.63 -14.49
C ALA A 76 2.45 -10.36 -15.82
N ASN A 77 3.16 -11.48 -15.82
CA ASN A 77 3.35 -12.30 -17.01
C ASN A 77 2.04 -12.88 -17.53
N PHE A 78 1.18 -13.38 -16.64
CA PHE A 78 -0.12 -13.94 -17.01
C PHE A 78 -1.01 -12.91 -17.73
N PHE A 79 -1.06 -11.69 -17.22
CA PHE A 79 -1.88 -10.63 -17.80
C PHE A 79 -1.12 -9.77 -18.83
N LYS A 80 0.14 -10.06 -19.11
CA LYS A 80 1.04 -9.32 -20.02
C LYS A 80 1.16 -7.84 -19.63
N LEU A 81 1.36 -7.59 -18.33
CA LEU A 81 1.47 -6.25 -17.76
C LEU A 81 2.93 -5.78 -17.73
N GLY A 82 3.12 -4.50 -18.00
CA GLY A 82 4.39 -3.82 -17.73
C GLY A 82 4.44 -3.25 -16.30
N ALA A 83 5.62 -2.77 -15.89
CA ALA A 83 5.78 -2.14 -14.57
C ALA A 83 4.81 -0.98 -14.34
N GLY A 84 4.52 -0.20 -15.38
CA GLY A 84 3.56 0.92 -15.32
C GLY A 84 2.11 0.53 -15.00
N ASP A 85 1.75 -0.74 -15.19
CA ASP A 85 0.42 -1.28 -14.86
C ASP A 85 0.32 -1.79 -13.42
N ILE A 86 1.42 -1.72 -12.66
CA ILE A 86 1.54 -2.27 -11.31
C ILE A 86 1.53 -1.14 -10.28
N THR A 87 0.68 -1.27 -9.26
CA THR A 87 0.64 -0.39 -8.09
C THR A 87 0.88 -1.23 -6.84
N VAL A 88 1.87 -0.84 -6.03
CA VAL A 88 2.28 -1.55 -4.81
C VAL A 88 1.94 -0.71 -3.59
N PHE A 89 1.18 -1.28 -2.65
CA PHE A 89 0.86 -0.69 -1.35
C PHE A 89 1.80 -1.27 -0.30
N GLN A 90 2.54 -0.42 0.40
CA GLN A 90 3.60 -0.82 1.33
C GLN A 90 3.67 0.08 2.55
N ASP A 91 4.26 -0.42 3.61
CA ASP A 91 4.67 0.36 4.78
C ASP A 91 5.87 1.24 4.46
N GLU A 92 5.88 2.45 5.03
CA GLU A 92 6.93 3.44 4.83
C GLU A 92 7.40 4.03 6.16
N LEU A 93 8.65 3.75 6.50
CA LEU A 93 9.29 4.23 7.73
C LEU A 93 9.55 5.74 7.74
N GLU A 94 9.84 6.32 6.57
CA GLU A 94 10.20 7.73 6.43
C GLU A 94 9.01 8.68 6.49
N LEU A 95 7.79 8.15 6.45
CA LEU A 95 6.56 8.92 6.60
C LEU A 95 5.97 8.74 8.00
N PRO A 96 5.53 9.85 8.62
CA PRO A 96 4.79 9.76 9.88
C PRO A 96 3.56 8.86 9.76
N PRO A 97 3.09 8.24 10.87
CA PRO A 97 1.83 7.52 10.89
C PRO A 97 0.68 8.33 10.29
N ALA A 98 -0.25 7.65 9.65
CA ALA A 98 -1.42 8.24 8.99
C ALA A 98 -1.15 9.08 7.72
N LYS A 99 0.11 9.33 7.35
CA LYS A 99 0.48 10.01 6.11
C LYS A 99 0.69 9.02 4.96
N LEU A 100 0.44 9.51 3.75
CA LEU A 100 0.59 8.73 2.52
C LEU A 100 1.31 9.56 1.45
N ARG A 101 2.13 8.91 0.64
CA ARG A 101 2.74 9.47 -0.57
C ARG A 101 2.68 8.47 -1.71
N VAL A 102 2.42 8.96 -2.91
CA VAL A 102 2.49 8.19 -4.14
C VAL A 102 3.77 8.55 -4.90
N LYS A 103 4.46 7.55 -5.42
CA LYS A 103 5.67 7.73 -6.22
C LYS A 103 5.79 6.62 -7.26
N VAL A 104 6.32 6.93 -8.43
CA VAL A 104 6.73 5.95 -9.43
C VAL A 104 8.24 5.77 -9.33
N GLY A 105 8.70 4.52 -9.25
CA GLY A 105 10.12 4.21 -9.14
C GLY A 105 10.78 4.70 -7.85
N GLY A 106 12.07 4.93 -7.91
CA GLY A 106 12.87 5.48 -6.81
C GLY A 106 13.58 4.44 -5.95
N GLY A 107 14.20 4.89 -4.85
CA GLY A 107 14.94 4.05 -3.92
C GLY A 107 14.04 3.07 -3.17
N ILE A 108 14.64 2.00 -2.66
CA ILE A 108 13.95 0.91 -1.96
C ILE A 108 13.92 1.16 -0.43
N ALA A 109 14.78 2.04 0.07
CA ALA A 109 14.94 2.36 1.50
C ALA A 109 15.04 1.11 2.41
N GLY A 110 15.68 0.04 1.92
CA GLY A 110 15.85 -1.21 2.66
C GLY A 110 14.62 -2.12 2.73
N HIS A 111 13.50 -1.76 2.09
CA HIS A 111 12.27 -2.56 2.10
C HIS A 111 12.44 -3.83 1.25
N ASN A 112 12.45 -5.00 1.91
CA ASN A 112 12.73 -6.28 1.25
C ASN A 112 11.70 -6.67 0.19
N GLY A 113 10.42 -6.34 0.39
CA GLY A 113 9.37 -6.59 -0.61
C GLY A 113 9.58 -5.78 -1.89
N LEU A 114 9.93 -4.51 -1.76
CA LEU A 114 10.24 -3.67 -2.93
C LEU A 114 11.49 -4.13 -3.65
N ARG A 115 12.52 -4.54 -2.89
CA ARG A 115 13.73 -5.12 -3.48
C ARG A 115 13.40 -6.34 -4.34
N SER A 116 12.60 -7.26 -3.80
CA SER A 116 12.15 -8.44 -4.51
C SER A 116 11.35 -8.09 -5.77
N ILE A 117 10.37 -7.21 -5.66
CA ILE A 117 9.55 -6.79 -6.82
C ILE A 117 10.42 -6.14 -7.88
N SER A 118 11.30 -5.20 -7.51
CA SER A 118 12.16 -4.50 -8.46
C SER A 118 13.13 -5.42 -9.20
N SER A 119 13.60 -6.49 -8.55
CA SER A 119 14.47 -7.50 -9.19
C SER A 119 13.73 -8.38 -10.20
N HIS A 120 12.40 -8.48 -10.11
CA HIS A 120 11.59 -9.35 -10.98
C HIS A 120 10.90 -8.61 -12.13
N VAL A 121 10.40 -7.39 -11.87
CA VAL A 121 9.56 -6.65 -12.85
C VAL A 121 10.13 -5.27 -13.21
N GLY A 122 11.32 -4.93 -12.72
CA GLY A 122 11.89 -3.59 -12.87
C GLY A 122 11.38 -2.63 -11.80
N ASN A 123 11.82 -1.36 -11.87
CA ASN A 123 11.63 -0.41 -10.79
C ASN A 123 10.52 0.63 -11.04
N ASP A 124 10.00 0.70 -12.27
CA ASP A 124 9.12 1.79 -12.73
C ASP A 124 7.63 1.53 -12.44
N TYR A 125 7.33 0.83 -11.34
CA TYR A 125 5.97 0.66 -10.86
C TYR A 125 5.58 1.76 -9.88
N ARG A 126 4.27 2.00 -9.77
CA ARG A 126 3.70 2.94 -8.79
C ARG A 126 3.76 2.38 -7.38
N ARG A 127 4.13 3.21 -6.42
CA ARG A 127 4.18 2.89 -5.00
C ARG A 127 3.27 3.81 -4.22
N VAL A 128 2.33 3.21 -3.47
CA VAL A 128 1.53 3.89 -2.46
C VAL A 128 2.21 3.63 -1.12
N ARG A 129 2.95 4.63 -0.65
CA ARG A 129 3.77 4.57 0.57
C ARG A 129 2.91 4.95 1.76
N LEU A 130 2.57 3.97 2.60
CA LEU A 130 1.71 4.14 3.78
C LEU A 130 2.59 4.36 5.00
N GLY A 131 2.56 5.57 5.57
CA GLY A 131 3.42 5.97 6.68
C GLY A 131 3.11 5.19 7.96
N ILE A 132 4.14 4.59 8.54
CA ILE A 132 4.07 3.88 9.82
C ILE A 132 5.01 4.49 10.87
N GLY A 133 5.81 5.49 10.51
CA GLY A 133 6.83 6.06 11.35
C GLY A 133 8.09 5.19 11.50
N HIS A 134 9.09 5.71 12.18
CA HIS A 134 10.39 5.07 12.39
C HIS A 134 10.67 4.87 13.88
N PRO A 135 11.26 3.75 14.31
CA PRO A 135 11.53 3.49 15.72
C PRO A 135 12.65 4.34 16.34
N GLY A 136 13.28 5.22 15.56
CA GLY A 136 14.35 6.12 15.99
C GLY A 136 15.75 5.58 15.73
N VAL A 137 15.98 4.28 15.85
CA VAL A 137 17.27 3.63 15.61
C VAL A 137 17.14 2.50 14.60
N LYS A 138 18.17 2.38 13.73
CA LYS A 138 18.19 1.42 12.62
C LYS A 138 18.07 -0.04 13.08
N GLU A 139 18.69 -0.36 14.19
CA GLU A 139 18.74 -1.72 14.76
C GLU A 139 17.36 -2.23 15.19
N LEU A 140 16.43 -1.34 15.47
CA LEU A 140 15.06 -1.70 15.86
C LEU A 140 14.09 -1.84 14.67
N VAL A 141 14.48 -1.44 13.46
CA VAL A 141 13.59 -1.42 12.28
C VAL A 141 13.00 -2.79 12.01
N HIS A 142 13.81 -3.84 11.99
CA HIS A 142 13.33 -5.20 11.73
C HIS A 142 12.26 -5.65 12.74
N HIS A 143 12.52 -5.43 14.02
CA HIS A 143 11.56 -5.74 15.07
C HIS A 143 10.30 -4.85 14.97
N TYR A 144 10.48 -3.58 14.70
CA TYR A 144 9.38 -2.60 14.59
C TYR A 144 8.37 -2.97 13.50
N VAL A 145 8.82 -3.26 12.29
CA VAL A 145 7.93 -3.61 11.17
C VAL A 145 7.22 -4.95 11.38
N LEU A 146 7.85 -5.89 12.09
CA LEU A 146 7.28 -7.19 12.44
C LEU A 146 6.51 -7.19 13.77
N SER A 147 6.36 -6.05 14.42
CA SER A 147 5.49 -5.90 15.58
C SER A 147 4.12 -5.39 15.20
N ASP A 148 3.12 -5.76 15.99
CA ASP A 148 1.74 -5.35 15.78
C ASP A 148 1.56 -3.86 15.97
N PHE A 149 0.61 -3.28 15.25
CA PHE A 149 0.10 -1.96 15.61
C PHE A 149 -0.43 -1.98 17.05
N ALA A 150 -0.13 -0.93 17.82
CA ALA A 150 -0.71 -0.76 19.13
C ALA A 150 -2.23 -0.53 19.01
N LYS A 151 -2.98 -0.85 20.05
CA LYS A 151 -4.43 -0.58 20.07
C LYS A 151 -4.76 0.89 19.80
N ALA A 152 -3.90 1.81 20.22
CA ALA A 152 -4.04 3.25 19.95
C ALA A 152 -3.89 3.59 18.46
N ASP A 153 -3.25 2.73 17.67
CA ASP A 153 -3.07 2.93 16.23
C ASP A 153 -4.28 2.48 15.40
N ASP A 154 -5.16 1.65 15.96
CA ASP A 154 -6.29 1.05 15.23
C ASP A 154 -7.16 2.11 14.54
N ALA A 155 -7.36 3.26 15.17
CA ALA A 155 -8.20 4.33 14.64
C ALA A 155 -7.60 4.94 13.35
N TRP A 156 -6.32 5.30 13.36
CA TRP A 156 -5.71 5.91 12.18
C TRP A 156 -5.42 4.88 11.08
N VAL A 157 -5.06 3.63 11.44
CA VAL A 157 -4.83 2.56 10.47
C VAL A 157 -6.12 2.26 9.70
N GLY A 158 -7.23 2.08 10.40
CA GLY A 158 -8.54 1.88 9.80
C GLY A 158 -8.94 3.04 8.90
N ALA A 159 -8.84 4.27 9.41
CA ALA A 159 -9.18 5.48 8.66
C ALA A 159 -8.32 5.65 7.39
N LEU A 160 -7.02 5.34 7.45
CA LEU A 160 -6.13 5.42 6.29
C LEU A 160 -6.52 4.39 5.22
N CYS A 161 -6.77 3.15 5.62
CA CYS A 161 -7.21 2.10 4.69
C CYS A 161 -8.56 2.44 4.03
N GLU A 162 -9.53 2.97 4.80
CA GLU A 162 -10.80 3.45 4.28
C GLU A 162 -10.63 4.60 3.28
N ALA A 163 -9.81 5.61 3.61
CA ALA A 163 -9.54 6.74 2.73
C ALA A 163 -8.85 6.31 1.43
N VAL A 164 -7.93 5.34 1.51
CA VAL A 164 -7.30 4.72 0.34
C VAL A 164 -8.34 4.03 -0.52
N ALA A 165 -9.19 3.20 0.08
CA ALA A 165 -10.22 2.45 -0.64
C ALA A 165 -11.24 3.39 -1.30
N ASP A 166 -11.73 4.40 -0.60
CA ASP A 166 -12.70 5.37 -1.14
C ASP A 166 -12.20 6.13 -2.37
N ASN A 167 -10.89 6.29 -2.48
CA ASN A 167 -10.25 7.04 -3.57
C ASN A 167 -9.47 6.14 -4.56
N ALA A 168 -9.52 4.82 -4.42
CA ALA A 168 -8.72 3.89 -5.22
C ALA A 168 -8.98 4.00 -6.75
N GLY A 169 -10.18 4.42 -7.16
CA GLY A 169 -10.50 4.69 -8.56
C GLY A 169 -9.60 5.75 -9.20
N LEU A 170 -9.15 6.73 -8.43
CA LEU A 170 -8.22 7.75 -8.92
C LEU A 170 -6.84 7.16 -9.28
N LEU A 171 -6.37 6.15 -8.55
CA LEU A 171 -5.14 5.43 -8.91
C LEU A 171 -5.35 4.63 -10.20
N ALA A 172 -6.50 3.97 -10.35
CA ALA A 172 -6.82 3.21 -11.56
C ALA A 172 -6.92 4.09 -12.81
N THR A 173 -7.22 5.37 -12.64
CA THR A 173 -7.31 6.36 -13.73
C THR A 173 -6.08 7.28 -13.84
N GLY A 174 -5.01 7.01 -13.07
CA GLY A 174 -3.74 7.74 -13.17
C GLY A 174 -3.73 9.13 -12.52
N HIS A 175 -4.69 9.43 -11.64
CA HIS A 175 -4.79 10.72 -10.95
C HIS A 175 -4.09 10.70 -9.58
N ASP A 176 -2.80 10.36 -9.58
CA ASP A 176 -1.99 10.11 -8.38
C ASP A 176 -1.97 11.29 -7.40
N SER A 177 -1.77 12.51 -7.92
CA SER A 177 -1.75 13.73 -7.08
C SER A 177 -3.11 14.00 -6.45
N THR A 178 -4.20 13.82 -7.20
CA THR A 178 -5.56 13.99 -6.68
C THR A 178 -5.87 12.93 -5.62
N PHE A 179 -5.48 11.68 -5.86
CA PHE A 179 -5.61 10.60 -4.89
C PHE A 179 -4.90 10.96 -3.57
N GLN A 180 -3.63 11.32 -3.65
CA GLN A 180 -2.82 11.67 -2.48
C GLN A 180 -3.43 12.84 -1.71
N ASN A 181 -3.86 13.90 -2.41
CA ASN A 181 -4.46 15.06 -1.77
C ASN A 181 -5.81 14.73 -1.10
N ARG A 182 -6.66 13.93 -1.72
CA ARG A 182 -7.95 13.53 -1.13
C ARG A 182 -7.74 12.68 0.13
N VAL A 183 -6.85 11.70 0.08
CA VAL A 183 -6.52 10.91 1.28
C VAL A 183 -5.98 11.82 2.39
N HIS A 184 -5.07 12.74 2.08
CA HIS A 184 -4.56 13.70 3.05
C HIS A 184 -5.68 14.51 3.70
N LEU A 185 -6.58 15.09 2.90
CA LEU A 185 -7.70 15.90 3.41
C LEU A 185 -8.67 15.09 4.29
N VAL A 186 -8.95 13.82 3.92
CA VAL A 186 -9.78 12.94 4.74
C VAL A 186 -9.12 12.70 6.10
N MET A 187 -7.83 12.36 6.11
CA MET A 187 -7.09 12.07 7.34
C MET A 187 -6.98 13.32 8.23
N GLN A 188 -6.72 14.50 7.64
CA GLN A 188 -6.72 15.79 8.35
C GLN A 188 -8.10 16.11 8.91
N GLY A 189 -9.16 15.92 8.14
CA GLY A 189 -10.54 16.17 8.59
C GLY A 189 -10.99 15.24 9.71
N ARG A 190 -10.40 14.06 9.82
CA ARG A 190 -10.61 13.11 10.95
C ARG A 190 -9.71 13.42 12.16
N GLY A 191 -8.85 14.46 12.10
CA GLY A 191 -8.04 14.92 13.22
C GLY A 191 -6.73 14.14 13.45
N PHE A 192 -6.24 13.39 12.48
CA PHE A 192 -4.99 12.63 12.63
C PHE A 192 -3.73 13.48 12.46
N PHE A 193 -3.83 14.68 11.93
CA PHE A 193 -2.79 15.70 11.94
C PHE A 193 -3.40 17.11 11.85
N GLU A 194 -2.68 18.08 12.37
CA GLU A 194 -3.12 19.48 12.38
C GLU A 194 -3.22 20.06 10.96
N LYS A 195 -4.10 21.04 10.79
CA LYS A 195 -4.11 21.87 9.59
C LYS A 195 -2.77 22.60 9.55
N GLU A 196 -2.06 22.54 8.44
CA GLU A 196 -0.93 23.42 8.21
C GLU A 196 -1.48 24.85 8.31
N ASP A 197 -1.04 25.62 9.33
CA ASP A 197 -1.32 27.03 9.40
C ASP A 197 -0.79 27.65 8.11
N SER A 198 -1.71 28.07 7.27
CA SER A 198 -1.37 28.98 6.17
C SER A 198 -0.95 30.28 6.82
N GLY A 199 0.34 30.37 7.13
CA GLY A 199 0.92 31.61 7.67
C GLY A 199 0.66 32.74 6.68
N GLU A 200 -0.42 33.47 6.89
CA GLU A 200 -0.54 34.81 6.39
C GLU A 200 0.60 35.63 7.04
N LYS A 201 1.67 35.82 6.27
CA LYS A 201 2.57 36.92 6.55
C LYS A 201 1.74 38.19 6.37
N GLN A 202 1.32 38.77 7.48
CA GLN A 202 0.93 40.17 7.50
C GLN A 202 2.23 40.98 7.42
N ASP A 203 2.45 41.60 6.27
CA ASP A 203 3.33 42.73 6.09
C ASP A 203 2.62 44.03 6.57
#